data_5dcd0811bd335163fd53011c70c9949c
#
_entry.id   5dcd0811bd335163fd53011c70c9949c
#
_cell.length_a   1.000
_cell.length_b   1.000
_cell.length_c   1.000
_cell.angle_alpha   90.00
_cell.angle_beta   90.00
_cell.angle_gamma   90.00
#
_symmetry.space_group_name_H-M   'P 1'
#
loop_
_entity.id
_entity.type
_entity.pdbx_description
1 polymer ?
#
loop_
_entity_poly.entity_id
_entity_poly.type
_entity_poly.pdbx_seq_one_letter_code
_entity_poly.pdbx_strand_id
1 'polypeptide(L)'
;MTLVASMVLVITMAPHAASQQLTDMPTDADGYNTTQAAPGRENLEPAEPGFNDNNVDNDAGADWEPTENPKNTIIPGHMRSDREGVPAGFTKEEADRAEVQEAQEQAASRRTGVQAFAAAVPTNCRTYWPSTFKVCGDIRKKYDAMGGPNSFLTWPKSNELGLPDGVGRRNEFVNGFIYWHPNYGAHPVTTHFSIAWDRTGWERGALGYPTTDEFALSDGIGRKQSFSKGHIYGSVAGLGTIKGAIYDKWVSMGAEKGVLGYPVTDEITTPDGVGRFNRFTGGMMYWHPQHGAHSVRGSILNKWASQGYERGASGYPVEDPKDDGAFKITQKFQRGNISGYESPVPELAEALGLNDNEIDDLYTQLSDDFHHHQIPLREGFEDAYQHAKESLEFTASRYSPVQPQMNTRAADTASVPATGCDISEFVPPGNARTNRGDVFYSKAVRARIINHGHNGIFLSQGNADPRNIWTVEAVGAGEGVQRLQGRDRVGVCQPTYLSVNTDNATRDRAASWAESKVGKGYNSNFATTRIGNLDRDYYNCSQLIWAAYKHASGGGLDIGERSPYQPYRAGVYPMDILLSHNTRAFN
;
A
#
# COMPACT_ATOMS: atom_id res chain seq x y z
N MET A 1 37.37 -28.21 -6.98
CA MET A 1 36.10 -28.64 -7.59
C MET A 1 35.07 -28.63 -6.49
N THR A 2 34.36 -27.53 -6.35
CA THR A 2 33.25 -27.40 -5.37
C THR A 2 32.12 -26.74 -6.12
N LEU A 3 31.05 -27.51 -6.35
CA LEU A 3 29.82 -27.05 -6.98
C LEU A 3 29.12 -26.06 -6.04
N VAL A 4 28.83 -24.87 -6.54
CA VAL A 4 27.88 -23.93 -5.93
C VAL A 4 26.57 -24.08 -6.70
N ALA A 5 25.57 -24.63 -6.03
CA ALA A 5 24.20 -24.74 -6.55
C ALA A 5 23.52 -23.37 -6.43
N SER A 6 23.22 -22.74 -7.54
CA SER A 6 22.40 -21.52 -7.59
C SER A 6 20.91 -21.91 -7.53
N MET A 7 20.28 -21.53 -6.44
CA MET A 7 18.84 -21.71 -6.23
C MET A 7 18.10 -20.54 -6.90
N VAL A 8 17.35 -20.81 -7.95
CA VAL A 8 16.46 -19.82 -8.59
C VAL A 8 15.22 -19.67 -7.74
N LEU A 9 15.08 -18.53 -7.06
CA LEU A 9 13.87 -18.17 -6.32
C LEU A 9 12.88 -17.51 -7.29
N VAL A 10 11.82 -18.21 -7.62
CA VAL A 10 10.66 -17.63 -8.33
C VAL A 10 9.87 -16.82 -7.30
N ILE A 11 10.01 -15.50 -7.32
CA ILE A 11 9.22 -14.61 -6.46
C ILE A 11 7.90 -14.31 -7.18
N THR A 12 6.83 -14.94 -6.73
CA THR A 12 5.46 -14.51 -7.02
C THR A 12 5.17 -13.30 -6.15
N MET A 13 5.20 -12.11 -6.72
CA MET A 13 4.86 -10.87 -6.00
C MET A 13 3.34 -10.74 -5.85
N ALA A 14 2.84 -11.05 -4.65
CA ALA A 14 1.65 -10.41 -4.08
C ALA A 14 2.12 -9.14 -3.30
N PRO A 15 1.25 -8.17 -3.00
CA PRO A 15 1.66 -6.93 -2.30
C PRO A 15 1.97 -7.22 -0.83
N HIS A 16 3.16 -7.76 -0.55
CA HIS A 16 3.58 -8.28 0.75
C HIS A 16 4.92 -7.72 1.25
N ALA A 17 5.52 -6.72 0.59
CA ALA A 17 6.79 -6.15 1.05
C ALA A 17 6.71 -5.56 2.47
N ALA A 18 5.53 -5.11 2.91
CA ALA A 18 5.33 -4.64 4.28
C ALA A 18 5.14 -5.76 5.32
N SER A 19 4.79 -6.99 4.90
CA SER A 19 4.48 -8.10 5.82
C SER A 19 5.67 -9.01 6.11
N GLN A 20 6.66 -9.11 5.24
CA GLN A 20 7.82 -9.99 5.46
C GLN A 20 8.84 -9.42 6.46
N GLN A 21 8.94 -8.09 6.60
CA GLN A 21 9.74 -7.49 7.69
C GLN A 21 9.11 -7.67 9.09
N LEU A 22 7.87 -8.14 9.17
CA LEU A 22 7.15 -8.37 10.42
C LEU A 22 7.52 -9.68 11.13
N THR A 23 8.14 -10.64 10.44
CA THR A 23 8.37 -11.99 10.98
C THR A 23 9.70 -12.17 11.71
N ASP A 24 10.70 -11.30 11.52
CA ASP A 24 12.05 -11.46 12.07
C ASP A 24 12.33 -10.63 13.34
N MET A 25 11.31 -9.97 13.90
CA MET A 25 11.46 -9.33 15.21
C MET A 25 11.31 -10.37 16.32
N PRO A 26 12.06 -10.23 17.42
CA PRO A 26 11.81 -11.06 18.60
C PRO A 26 10.34 -10.93 18.99
N THR A 27 9.57 -12.00 18.85
CA THR A 27 8.31 -12.16 19.58
C THR A 27 8.65 -12.12 21.04
N ASP A 28 7.86 -11.41 21.85
CA ASP A 28 8.03 -11.41 23.29
C ASP A 28 8.18 -12.86 23.77
N ALA A 29 9.27 -13.14 24.50
CA ALA A 29 9.52 -14.45 25.09
C ALA A 29 8.44 -14.82 26.13
N ASP A 30 7.69 -13.85 26.61
CA ASP A 30 6.45 -13.99 27.34
C ASP A 30 5.31 -13.79 26.34
N GLY A 31 4.91 -14.87 25.68
CA GLY A 31 3.78 -14.86 24.75
C GLY A 31 2.64 -14.07 25.38
N TYR A 32 2.25 -12.99 24.72
CA TYR A 32 1.07 -12.24 25.10
C TYR A 32 -0.08 -13.24 25.15
N ASN A 33 -0.42 -13.64 26.37
CA ASN A 33 -1.50 -14.57 26.60
C ASN A 33 -2.80 -13.80 26.33
N THR A 34 -3.24 -13.82 25.08
CA THR A 34 -4.49 -13.21 24.59
C THR A 34 -5.73 -13.84 25.22
N THR A 35 -5.56 -14.75 26.16
CA THR A 35 -6.64 -15.59 26.71
C THR A 35 -7.22 -15.12 28.06
N GLN A 36 -7.03 -13.87 28.47
CA GLN A 36 -7.92 -13.31 29.47
C GLN A 36 -9.01 -12.44 28.80
N ALA A 37 -9.87 -13.08 28.05
CA ALA A 37 -11.16 -12.49 27.68
C ALA A 37 -11.91 -12.10 28.95
N ALA A 38 -12.43 -10.88 29.00
CA ALA A 38 -13.31 -10.50 30.10
C ALA A 38 -14.52 -11.46 30.12
N PRO A 39 -14.99 -11.91 31.30
CA PRO A 39 -16.09 -12.85 31.39
C PRO A 39 -17.31 -12.40 30.56
N GLY A 40 -17.83 -13.27 29.69
CA GLY A 40 -19.00 -13.01 28.85
C GLY A 40 -18.70 -12.55 27.41
N ARG A 41 -17.50 -12.77 26.89
CA ARG A 41 -17.11 -12.39 25.52
C ARG A 41 -16.60 -13.55 24.66
N GLU A 42 -16.98 -14.74 24.98
CA GLU A 42 -16.41 -16.00 24.46
C GLU A 42 -16.71 -16.26 22.97
N ASN A 43 -17.52 -15.42 22.29
CA ASN A 43 -18.02 -15.67 20.95
C ASN A 43 -17.86 -14.51 19.95
N LEU A 44 -16.84 -13.63 20.13
CA LEU A 44 -16.51 -12.67 19.10
C LEU A 44 -15.56 -13.34 18.11
N GLU A 45 -16.08 -13.75 16.95
CA GLU A 45 -15.22 -14.14 15.85
C GLU A 45 -14.42 -12.92 15.37
N PRO A 46 -13.10 -13.06 15.13
CA PRO A 46 -12.30 -11.99 14.56
C PRO A 46 -12.86 -11.58 13.19
N ALA A 47 -12.96 -10.29 12.93
CA ALA A 47 -13.26 -9.81 11.58
C ALA A 47 -12.13 -10.24 10.63
N GLU A 48 -12.49 -10.69 9.43
CA GLU A 48 -11.54 -11.09 8.39
C GLU A 48 -10.55 -9.95 8.10
N PRO A 49 -9.25 -10.27 7.87
CA PRO A 49 -8.27 -9.28 7.44
C PRO A 49 -8.71 -8.61 6.13
N GLY A 50 -8.83 -7.30 6.14
CA GLY A 50 -9.33 -6.55 4.98
C GLY A 50 -10.76 -6.02 5.18
N PHE A 51 -11.24 -5.99 6.42
CA PHE A 51 -12.50 -5.37 6.77
C PHE A 51 -12.55 -3.93 6.23
N ASN A 52 -13.41 -3.73 5.26
CA ASN A 52 -13.77 -2.44 4.72
C ASN A 52 -15.07 -2.01 5.44
N ASP A 53 -15.18 -0.77 5.89
CA ASP A 53 -16.43 -0.22 6.46
C ASP A 53 -17.67 -0.46 5.58
N ASN A 54 -17.44 -0.67 4.28
CA ASN A 54 -18.49 -1.05 3.33
C ASN A 54 -18.99 -2.50 3.51
N ASN A 55 -18.33 -3.33 4.33
CA ASN A 55 -18.73 -4.70 4.66
C ASN A 55 -19.37 -4.84 6.05
N VAL A 56 -19.50 -3.75 6.83
CA VAL A 56 -20.53 -3.72 7.85
C VAL A 56 -21.83 -3.82 7.10
N ASP A 57 -22.64 -4.84 7.40
CA ASP A 57 -23.97 -4.94 6.84
C ASP A 57 -24.82 -3.78 7.39
N ASN A 58 -24.58 -2.59 6.82
CA ASN A 58 -25.27 -1.36 7.16
C ASN A 58 -26.76 -1.43 6.82
N ASP A 59 -27.14 -2.41 5.99
CA ASP A 59 -28.52 -2.63 5.58
C ASP A 59 -29.27 -3.57 6.52
N ALA A 60 -28.59 -4.26 7.45
CA ALA A 60 -29.21 -5.25 8.33
C ALA A 60 -30.33 -4.65 9.22
N GLY A 61 -30.30 -3.35 9.48
CA GLY A 61 -31.34 -2.62 10.19
C GLY A 61 -32.05 -1.55 9.36
N ALA A 62 -31.73 -1.42 8.05
CA ALA A 62 -32.21 -0.32 7.21
C ALA A 62 -33.75 -0.25 7.10
N ASP A 63 -34.39 -1.39 7.11
CA ASP A 63 -35.87 -1.50 7.01
C ASP A 63 -36.53 -1.60 8.39
N TRP A 64 -35.79 -1.38 9.48
CA TRP A 64 -36.39 -1.44 10.80
C TRP A 64 -37.33 -0.26 11.03
N GLU A 65 -38.56 -0.57 11.45
CA GLU A 65 -39.55 0.39 11.92
C GLU A 65 -40.03 0.01 13.33
N PRO A 66 -40.42 0.99 14.16
CA PRO A 66 -41.05 0.69 15.45
C PRO A 66 -42.30 -0.16 15.26
N THR A 67 -42.57 -1.07 16.19
CA THR A 67 -43.81 -1.84 16.16
C THR A 67 -45.01 -0.93 16.41
N GLU A 68 -45.87 -0.76 15.41
CA GLU A 68 -47.16 -0.06 15.55
C GLU A 68 -48.14 -0.93 16.32
N ASN A 69 -48.74 -0.39 17.37
CA ASN A 69 -49.74 -1.10 18.18
C ASN A 69 -49.29 -2.52 18.60
N PRO A 70 -48.17 -2.66 19.33
CA PRO A 70 -47.64 -3.95 19.68
C PRO A 70 -48.62 -4.75 20.53
N LYS A 71 -48.63 -6.07 20.37
CA LYS A 71 -49.46 -7.00 21.12
C LYS A 71 -48.94 -7.19 22.53
N ASN A 72 -49.83 -7.14 23.55
CA ASN A 72 -49.47 -7.37 24.94
C ASN A 72 -49.46 -8.85 25.36
N THR A 73 -49.86 -9.74 24.43
CA THR A 73 -49.76 -11.20 24.59
C THR A 73 -49.43 -11.81 23.24
N ILE A 74 -48.82 -12.99 23.24
CA ILE A 74 -48.53 -13.72 21.98
C ILE A 74 -49.88 -14.26 21.46
N ILE A 75 -50.24 -13.85 20.25
CA ILE A 75 -51.44 -14.30 19.52
C ILE A 75 -50.96 -14.93 18.20
N PRO A 76 -50.91 -16.26 18.10
CA PRO A 76 -50.43 -16.94 16.89
C PRO A 76 -51.17 -16.44 15.62
N GLY A 77 -50.39 -16.14 14.55
CA GLY A 77 -50.90 -15.63 13.28
C GLY A 77 -51.22 -14.13 13.29
N HIS A 78 -51.03 -13.40 14.39
CA HIS A 78 -51.32 -11.98 14.51
C HIS A 78 -50.16 -11.13 15.03
N MET A 79 -49.00 -11.72 15.22
CA MET A 79 -47.77 -11.01 15.64
C MET A 79 -47.15 -10.27 14.47
N ARG A 80 -46.25 -9.34 14.76
CA ARG A 80 -45.45 -8.67 13.72
C ARG A 80 -44.67 -9.67 12.89
N SER A 81 -44.06 -10.67 13.52
CA SER A 81 -43.31 -11.77 12.91
C SER A 81 -44.14 -12.65 11.96
N ASP A 82 -45.49 -12.60 12.06
CA ASP A 82 -46.41 -13.30 11.14
C ASP A 82 -46.67 -12.50 9.85
N ARG A 83 -46.36 -11.20 9.85
CA ARG A 83 -46.59 -10.27 8.73
C ARG A 83 -45.31 -9.87 8.04
N GLU A 84 -44.24 -9.75 8.79
CA GLU A 84 -42.92 -9.30 8.36
C GLU A 84 -41.92 -10.42 8.59
N GLY A 85 -40.90 -10.53 7.73
CA GLY A 85 -39.80 -11.47 7.95
C GLY A 85 -39.03 -11.13 9.23
N VAL A 86 -38.68 -12.14 10.02
CA VAL A 86 -37.78 -11.94 11.16
C VAL A 86 -36.34 -11.81 10.64
N PRO A 87 -35.63 -10.74 10.97
CA PRO A 87 -34.22 -10.56 10.56
C PRO A 87 -33.35 -11.74 10.96
N ALA A 88 -32.31 -12.01 10.15
CA ALA A 88 -31.37 -13.08 10.39
C ALA A 88 -30.73 -12.97 11.79
N GLY A 89 -30.57 -14.11 12.47
CA GLY A 89 -30.02 -14.17 13.84
C GLY A 89 -31.05 -14.07 14.95
N PHE A 90 -32.35 -13.93 14.64
CA PHE A 90 -33.44 -13.96 15.60
C PHE A 90 -34.47 -15.05 15.25
N THR A 91 -35.04 -15.65 16.29
CA THR A 91 -36.14 -16.61 16.11
C THR A 91 -37.49 -15.90 16.15
N LYS A 92 -38.52 -16.57 15.57
CA LYS A 92 -39.89 -16.08 15.67
C LYS A 92 -40.35 -15.88 17.10
N GLU A 93 -40.00 -16.83 17.98
CA GLU A 93 -40.38 -16.75 19.40
C GLU A 93 -39.71 -15.56 20.12
N GLU A 94 -38.49 -15.21 19.76
CA GLU A 94 -37.82 -14.01 20.28
C GLU A 94 -38.53 -12.74 19.81
N ALA A 95 -38.83 -12.66 18.51
CA ALA A 95 -39.55 -11.54 17.93
C ALA A 95 -40.94 -11.34 18.55
N ASP A 96 -41.69 -12.41 18.74
CA ASP A 96 -43.00 -12.37 19.38
C ASP A 96 -42.89 -11.88 20.84
N ARG A 97 -41.89 -12.35 21.59
CA ARG A 97 -41.63 -11.86 22.96
C ARG A 97 -41.23 -10.39 22.98
N ALA A 98 -40.40 -9.95 21.99
CA ALA A 98 -40.00 -8.55 21.89
C ALA A 98 -41.21 -7.63 21.65
N GLU A 99 -42.18 -8.02 20.80
CA GLU A 99 -43.43 -7.26 20.58
C GLU A 99 -44.24 -7.14 21.89
N VAL A 100 -44.35 -8.22 22.67
CA VAL A 100 -45.04 -8.19 23.98
C VAL A 100 -44.34 -7.26 24.96
N GLN A 101 -43.03 -7.26 25.00
CA GLN A 101 -42.22 -6.37 25.86
C GLN A 101 -42.39 -4.89 25.45
N GLU A 102 -42.41 -4.58 24.15
CA GLU A 102 -42.68 -3.23 23.66
C GLU A 102 -44.09 -2.75 24.09
N ALA A 103 -45.12 -3.61 24.01
CA ALA A 103 -46.45 -3.28 24.49
C ALA A 103 -46.48 -2.96 26.00
N GLN A 104 -45.77 -3.76 26.80
CA GLN A 104 -45.67 -3.55 28.26
C GLN A 104 -44.95 -2.22 28.57
N GLU A 105 -43.87 -1.89 27.86
CA GLU A 105 -43.14 -0.63 28.01
C GLU A 105 -43.98 0.58 27.63
N GLN A 106 -44.74 0.51 26.52
CA GLN A 106 -45.68 1.55 26.11
C GLN A 106 -46.80 1.76 27.14
N ALA A 107 -47.37 0.67 27.68
CA ALA A 107 -48.39 0.75 28.71
C ALA A 107 -47.83 1.37 30.01
N ALA A 108 -46.61 1.03 30.41
CA ALA A 108 -45.95 1.61 31.60
C ALA A 108 -45.71 3.12 31.42
N SER A 109 -45.22 3.52 30.22
CA SER A 109 -44.96 4.93 29.89
C SER A 109 -46.25 5.79 29.92
N ARG A 110 -47.40 5.24 29.49
CA ARG A 110 -48.69 5.90 29.55
C ARG A 110 -49.20 6.08 31.00
N ARG A 111 -48.91 5.13 31.89
CA ARG A 111 -49.32 5.20 33.34
C ARG A 111 -48.54 6.27 34.09
N THR A 112 -47.26 6.45 33.81
CA THR A 112 -46.41 7.48 34.44
C THR A 112 -46.80 8.90 34.05
N GLY A 113 -47.43 9.11 32.91
CA GLY A 113 -47.99 10.41 32.48
C GLY A 113 -49.23 10.86 33.23
N VAL A 114 -49.92 9.97 33.99
CA VAL A 114 -51.20 10.26 34.69
C VAL A 114 -51.09 10.23 36.24
N GLN A 115 -50.01 9.68 36.82
CA GLN A 115 -49.81 9.62 38.28
C GLN A 115 -48.38 9.90 38.68
N ALA A 116 -48.02 11.16 38.75
CA ALA A 116 -46.71 11.62 39.23
C ALA A 116 -46.69 11.74 40.76
N PHE A 117 -47.10 10.73 41.52
CA PHE A 117 -47.00 10.68 43.01
C PHE A 117 -46.80 9.26 43.51
N ALA A 118 -45.80 8.56 43.09
CA ALA A 118 -45.13 7.48 43.83
C ALA A 118 -43.91 7.04 43.05
N ALA A 119 -42.76 6.94 43.69
CA ALA A 119 -41.46 6.65 43.16
C ALA A 119 -41.41 5.36 42.33
N ALA A 120 -41.81 5.42 41.08
CA ALA A 120 -41.42 4.49 40.05
C ALA A 120 -40.32 5.21 39.23
N VAL A 121 -39.09 4.77 39.37
CA VAL A 121 -38.00 5.14 38.47
C VAL A 121 -38.52 5.00 37.06
N PRO A 122 -38.60 6.08 36.22
CA PRO A 122 -38.98 5.92 34.82
C PRO A 122 -37.98 4.91 34.27
N THR A 123 -38.47 3.77 33.80
CA THR A 123 -37.63 2.81 33.12
C THR A 123 -37.20 3.47 31.81
N ASN A 124 -36.04 4.17 31.84
CA ASN A 124 -35.43 4.82 30.70
C ASN A 124 -34.83 3.77 29.73
N CYS A 125 -35.46 2.61 29.68
CA CYS A 125 -35.09 1.45 28.86
C CYS A 125 -36.10 1.26 27.74
N ARG A 126 -35.60 0.72 26.62
CA ARG A 126 -36.43 0.38 25.45
C ARG A 126 -35.98 -0.95 24.86
N THR A 127 -37.00 -1.74 24.47
CA THR A 127 -36.84 -2.93 23.63
C THR A 127 -36.91 -2.52 22.15
N TYR A 128 -36.14 -3.17 21.29
CA TYR A 128 -36.09 -2.92 19.85
C TYR A 128 -36.38 -4.23 19.11
N TRP A 129 -37.62 -4.38 18.60
CA TRP A 129 -37.99 -5.56 17.85
C TRP A 129 -36.98 -5.85 16.73
N PRO A 130 -36.55 -7.10 16.47
CA PRO A 130 -36.97 -8.37 17.07
C PRO A 130 -36.17 -8.79 18.31
N SER A 131 -35.26 -7.96 18.79
CA SER A 131 -34.45 -8.26 19.98
C SER A 131 -35.26 -8.11 21.27
N THR A 132 -35.13 -9.07 22.18
CA THR A 132 -35.72 -9.00 23.53
C THR A 132 -34.83 -8.24 24.53
N PHE A 133 -33.64 -7.84 24.15
CA PHE A 133 -32.70 -7.13 25.02
C PHE A 133 -33.04 -5.64 25.11
N LYS A 134 -32.78 -5.07 26.27
CA LYS A 134 -33.10 -3.67 26.58
C LYS A 134 -31.86 -2.80 26.54
N VAL A 135 -32.04 -1.62 25.97
CA VAL A 135 -31.05 -0.55 26.02
C VAL A 135 -31.59 0.57 26.91
N CYS A 136 -30.78 1.05 27.86
CA CYS A 136 -31.22 1.97 28.90
C CYS A 136 -30.39 3.26 28.93
N GLY A 137 -30.88 4.27 29.65
CA GLY A 137 -30.14 5.46 30.05
C GLY A 137 -29.46 6.22 28.92
N ASP A 138 -28.21 6.60 29.14
CA ASP A 138 -27.43 7.36 28.19
C ASP A 138 -26.91 6.50 27.03
N ILE A 139 -26.75 5.19 27.23
CA ILE A 139 -26.50 4.24 26.12
C ILE A 139 -27.67 4.26 25.14
N ARG A 140 -28.90 4.23 25.65
CA ARG A 140 -30.09 4.32 24.81
C ARG A 140 -30.16 5.64 24.06
N LYS A 141 -29.93 6.77 24.74
CA LYS A 141 -29.91 8.09 24.08
C LYS A 141 -28.93 8.12 22.93
N LYS A 142 -27.73 7.57 23.14
CA LYS A 142 -26.71 7.47 22.10
C LYS A 142 -27.16 6.60 20.94
N TYR A 143 -27.67 5.42 21.25
CA TYR A 143 -28.15 4.46 20.25
C TYR A 143 -29.31 5.03 19.42
N ASP A 144 -30.32 5.64 20.07
CA ASP A 144 -31.44 6.29 19.37
C ASP A 144 -30.95 7.46 18.49
N ALA A 145 -29.97 8.25 18.95
CA ALA A 145 -29.39 9.34 18.19
C ALA A 145 -28.60 8.88 16.93
N MET A 146 -28.11 7.66 16.95
CA MET A 146 -27.42 7.03 15.81
C MET A 146 -28.40 6.41 14.80
N GLY A 147 -29.71 6.36 15.12
CA GLY A 147 -30.72 5.71 14.29
C GLY A 147 -31.20 4.35 14.83
N GLY A 148 -30.78 3.96 16.02
CA GLY A 148 -31.18 2.70 16.64
C GLY A 148 -30.77 1.48 15.79
N PRO A 149 -31.68 0.53 15.53
CA PRO A 149 -31.40 -0.62 14.66
C PRO A 149 -31.02 -0.28 13.22
N ASN A 150 -31.33 0.93 12.74
CA ASN A 150 -30.89 1.42 11.42
C ASN A 150 -29.45 1.96 11.43
N SER A 151 -28.79 1.99 12.59
CA SER A 151 -27.38 2.31 12.69
C SER A 151 -26.51 1.09 12.32
N PHE A 152 -25.22 1.31 12.12
CA PHE A 152 -24.27 0.22 11.88
C PHE A 152 -24.24 -0.83 13.01
N LEU A 153 -24.65 -0.49 14.24
CA LEU A 153 -24.69 -1.41 15.38
C LEU A 153 -25.79 -2.46 15.25
N THR A 154 -26.84 -2.16 14.48
CA THR A 154 -28.05 -2.97 14.33
C THR A 154 -28.71 -3.28 15.69
N TRP A 155 -29.11 -4.50 15.99
CA TRP A 155 -29.91 -4.84 17.18
C TRP A 155 -29.06 -5.13 18.43
N PRO A 156 -29.57 -4.81 19.63
CA PRO A 156 -28.91 -5.20 20.88
C PRO A 156 -28.87 -6.72 21.05
N LYS A 157 -27.72 -7.24 21.50
CA LYS A 157 -27.47 -8.66 21.84
C LYS A 157 -27.30 -8.90 23.34
N SER A 158 -27.32 -7.85 24.16
CA SER A 158 -27.33 -7.96 25.61
C SER A 158 -28.23 -6.91 26.24
N ASN A 159 -28.68 -7.15 27.47
CA ASN A 159 -29.13 -6.06 28.33
C ASN A 159 -27.94 -5.18 28.74
N GLU A 160 -28.23 -4.00 29.31
CA GLU A 160 -27.19 -3.18 29.91
C GLU A 160 -26.46 -3.96 31.03
N LEU A 161 -25.14 -4.04 30.90
CA LEU A 161 -24.24 -4.72 31.81
C LEU A 161 -23.40 -3.70 32.59
N GLY A 162 -23.31 -3.88 33.89
CA GLY A 162 -22.34 -3.15 34.71
C GLY A 162 -20.94 -3.67 34.47
N LEU A 163 -19.97 -2.77 34.48
CA LEU A 163 -18.57 -3.14 34.33
C LEU A 163 -17.87 -3.41 35.65
N PRO A 164 -16.75 -4.13 35.65
CA PRO A 164 -16.07 -4.56 36.89
C PRO A 164 -15.54 -3.43 37.77
N ASP A 165 -15.41 -2.21 37.25
CA ASP A 165 -15.05 -1.01 38.03
C ASP A 165 -16.21 -0.48 38.90
N GLY A 166 -17.40 -1.06 38.75
CA GLY A 166 -18.62 -0.66 39.47
C GLY A 166 -19.25 0.64 38.98
N VAL A 167 -18.67 1.31 38.00
CA VAL A 167 -19.09 2.63 37.49
C VAL A 167 -19.61 2.56 36.04
N GLY A 168 -18.80 1.99 35.17
CA GLY A 168 -19.11 1.89 33.73
C GLY A 168 -20.28 0.97 33.40
N ARG A 169 -20.88 1.18 32.27
CA ARG A 169 -21.98 0.38 31.68
C ARG A 169 -21.70 0.08 30.23
N ARG A 170 -22.23 -1.02 29.73
CA ARG A 170 -22.21 -1.35 28.31
C ARG A 170 -23.44 -2.11 27.86
N ASN A 171 -23.79 -1.98 26.60
CA ASN A 171 -24.60 -2.93 25.83
C ASN A 171 -23.76 -3.51 24.68
N GLU A 172 -24.03 -4.76 24.37
CA GLU A 172 -23.53 -5.44 23.18
C GLU A 172 -24.58 -5.40 22.09
N PHE A 173 -24.15 -5.17 20.85
CA PHE A 173 -24.97 -5.15 19.64
C PHE A 173 -24.41 -6.15 18.61
N VAL A 174 -25.12 -6.38 17.53
CA VAL A 174 -24.68 -7.32 16.48
C VAL A 174 -23.30 -6.91 15.93
N ASN A 175 -23.08 -5.63 15.66
CA ASN A 175 -21.86 -5.13 15.03
C ASN A 175 -20.98 -4.27 15.95
N GLY A 176 -21.05 -4.46 17.26
CA GLY A 176 -20.20 -3.74 18.19
C GLY A 176 -20.80 -3.53 19.56
N PHE A 177 -20.39 -2.48 20.21
CA PHE A 177 -20.74 -2.16 21.60
C PHE A 177 -21.05 -0.67 21.73
N ILE A 178 -21.84 -0.31 22.75
CA ILE A 178 -21.81 1.04 23.31
C ILE A 178 -21.35 0.92 24.77
N TYR A 179 -20.29 1.64 25.10
CA TYR A 179 -19.77 1.81 26.44
C TYR A 179 -20.13 3.19 26.96
N TRP A 180 -20.50 3.25 28.21
CA TRP A 180 -20.79 4.49 28.92
C TRP A 180 -19.96 4.60 30.19
N HIS A 181 -19.47 5.81 30.44
CA HIS A 181 -18.83 6.18 31.68
C HIS A 181 -19.21 7.63 32.05
N PRO A 182 -19.44 7.99 33.35
CA PRO A 182 -19.92 9.32 33.70
C PRO A 182 -19.00 10.47 33.27
N ASN A 183 -17.70 10.22 33.19
CA ASN A 183 -16.72 11.23 32.77
C ASN A 183 -16.59 11.38 31.24
N TYR A 184 -17.01 10.40 30.47
CA TYR A 184 -16.74 10.35 29.02
C TYR A 184 -18.01 10.28 28.18
N GLY A 185 -19.15 9.91 28.77
CA GLY A 185 -20.41 9.71 28.03
C GLY A 185 -20.54 8.30 27.44
N ALA A 186 -21.45 8.17 26.50
CA ALA A 186 -21.71 6.92 25.78
C ALA A 186 -21.10 6.98 24.38
N HIS A 187 -20.22 6.01 24.05
CA HIS A 187 -19.54 5.92 22.79
C HIS A 187 -19.65 4.51 22.19
N PRO A 188 -20.00 4.40 20.89
CA PRO A 188 -19.98 3.15 20.18
C PRO A 188 -18.54 2.73 19.87
N VAL A 189 -18.29 1.42 19.88
CA VAL A 189 -17.06 0.80 19.41
C VAL A 189 -17.46 -0.28 18.42
N THR A 190 -17.00 -0.18 17.17
CA THR A 190 -17.25 -1.18 16.12
C THR A 190 -16.60 -2.51 16.48
N THR A 191 -17.11 -3.62 15.93
CA THR A 191 -16.48 -4.93 16.07
C THR A 191 -15.02 -4.89 15.62
N HIS A 192 -14.73 -4.16 14.54
CA HIS A 192 -13.38 -4.03 14.02
C HIS A 192 -12.42 -3.36 15.03
N PHE A 193 -12.78 -2.20 15.58
CA PHE A 193 -11.95 -1.50 16.58
C PHE A 193 -11.89 -2.23 17.92
N SER A 194 -12.93 -3.01 18.26
CA SER A 194 -12.93 -3.81 19.49
C SER A 194 -11.86 -4.89 19.49
N ILE A 195 -11.40 -5.38 18.33
CA ILE A 195 -10.29 -6.34 18.21
C ILE A 195 -8.99 -5.74 18.80
N ALA A 196 -8.65 -4.51 18.40
CA ALA A 196 -7.47 -3.84 18.92
C ALA A 196 -7.64 -3.46 20.40
N TRP A 197 -8.84 -3.07 20.79
CA TRP A 197 -9.13 -2.74 22.19
C TRP A 197 -9.09 -3.98 23.11
N ASP A 198 -9.55 -5.14 22.62
CA ASP A 198 -9.45 -6.42 23.33
C ASP A 198 -7.99 -6.79 23.63
N ARG A 199 -7.13 -6.73 22.60
CA ARG A 199 -5.67 -6.99 22.77
C ARG A 199 -5.03 -6.13 23.86
N THR A 200 -5.57 -4.92 24.07
CA THR A 200 -5.06 -3.97 25.08
C THR A 200 -5.79 -4.04 26.43
N GLY A 201 -6.72 -4.98 26.61
CA GLY A 201 -7.38 -5.27 27.89
C GLY A 201 -8.65 -4.45 28.16
N TRP A 202 -9.34 -3.96 27.12
CA TRP A 202 -10.61 -3.24 27.18
C TRP A 202 -10.54 -1.97 28.06
N GLU A 203 -11.67 -1.63 28.74
CA GLU A 203 -11.77 -0.46 29.60
C GLU A 203 -10.80 -0.46 30.81
N ARG A 204 -10.35 -1.65 31.24
CA ARG A 204 -9.37 -1.80 32.33
C ARG A 204 -7.93 -1.81 31.84
N GLY A 205 -7.75 -1.94 30.54
CA GLY A 205 -6.44 -2.09 29.93
C GLY A 205 -5.73 -0.77 29.64
N ALA A 206 -4.79 -0.85 28.72
CA ALA A 206 -3.86 0.23 28.42
C ALA A 206 -4.53 1.49 27.83
N LEU A 207 -5.66 1.35 27.14
CA LEU A 207 -6.37 2.46 26.49
C LEU A 207 -7.46 3.09 27.38
N GLY A 208 -8.03 2.34 28.34
CA GLY A 208 -9.15 2.80 29.13
C GLY A 208 -10.46 2.87 28.34
N TYR A 209 -11.39 3.75 28.74
CA TYR A 209 -12.71 3.93 28.12
C TYR A 209 -12.65 4.72 26.81
N PRO A 210 -13.54 4.45 25.84
CA PRO A 210 -13.70 5.30 24.68
C PRO A 210 -14.19 6.70 25.09
N THR A 211 -13.63 7.74 24.49
CA THR A 211 -13.94 9.16 24.74
C THR A 211 -14.47 9.87 23.52
N THR A 212 -14.43 9.23 22.37
CA THR A 212 -15.03 9.70 21.11
C THR A 212 -15.70 8.52 20.42
N ASP A 213 -16.58 8.82 19.50
CA ASP A 213 -16.97 7.88 18.48
C ASP A 213 -15.81 7.63 17.52
N GLU A 214 -15.87 6.55 16.76
CA GLU A 214 -14.97 6.31 15.64
C GLU A 214 -15.30 7.28 14.49
N PHE A 215 -14.28 7.87 13.88
CA PHE A 215 -14.45 8.81 12.77
C PHE A 215 -13.39 8.61 11.69
N ALA A 216 -13.76 8.95 10.45
CA ALA A 216 -12.84 8.94 9.31
C ALA A 216 -11.84 10.08 9.41
N LEU A 217 -10.59 9.84 9.01
CA LEU A 217 -9.55 10.84 8.93
C LEU A 217 -9.63 11.63 7.61
N SER A 218 -9.04 12.81 7.60
CA SER A 218 -9.14 13.75 6.49
C SER A 218 -8.36 13.34 5.23
N ASP A 219 -7.57 12.27 5.31
CA ASP A 219 -6.89 11.67 4.15
C ASP A 219 -7.79 10.72 3.34
N GLY A 220 -8.99 10.41 3.86
CA GLY A 220 -9.95 9.50 3.23
C GLY A 220 -9.56 8.02 3.28
N ILE A 221 -8.46 7.68 3.98
CA ILE A 221 -7.92 6.32 4.04
C ILE A 221 -8.18 5.71 5.42
N GLY A 222 -7.87 6.45 6.46
CA GLY A 222 -7.85 5.95 7.82
C GLY A 222 -9.04 6.34 8.66
N ARG A 223 -9.17 5.63 9.79
CA ARG A 223 -10.15 5.90 10.84
C ARG A 223 -9.47 5.95 12.20
N LYS A 224 -10.06 6.69 13.12
CA LYS A 224 -9.54 6.88 14.47
C LYS A 224 -10.64 6.80 15.50
N GLN A 225 -10.33 6.25 16.66
CA GLN A 225 -11.11 6.40 17.89
C GLN A 225 -10.20 6.76 19.06
N SER A 226 -10.61 7.74 19.87
CA SER A 226 -9.87 8.13 21.06
C SER A 226 -10.42 7.46 22.30
N PHE A 227 -9.51 7.13 23.19
CA PHE A 227 -9.77 6.52 24.50
C PHE A 227 -9.14 7.39 25.58
N SER A 228 -9.48 7.14 26.85
CA SER A 228 -9.04 7.97 27.98
C SER A 228 -7.52 7.95 28.22
N LYS A 229 -6.81 6.96 27.67
CA LYS A 229 -5.35 6.80 27.84
C LYS A 229 -4.60 6.59 26.51
N GLY A 230 -5.27 6.67 25.37
CA GLY A 230 -4.63 6.44 24.06
C GLY A 230 -5.62 6.45 22.92
N HIS A 231 -5.21 5.92 21.80
CA HIS A 231 -5.97 5.96 20.54
C HIS A 231 -5.83 4.66 19.77
N ILE A 232 -6.86 4.33 19.00
CA ILE A 232 -6.81 3.29 17.98
C ILE A 232 -6.86 3.97 16.62
N TYR A 233 -5.99 3.54 15.72
CA TYR A 233 -6.00 3.91 14.32
C TYR A 233 -6.18 2.67 13.46
N GLY A 234 -7.04 2.79 12.46
CA GLY A 234 -7.28 1.76 11.45
C GLY A 234 -6.97 2.29 10.06
N SER A 235 -6.33 1.47 9.24
CA SER A 235 -6.04 1.76 7.83
C SER A 235 -6.00 0.46 7.03
N VAL A 236 -5.76 0.54 5.73
CA VAL A 236 -5.53 -0.65 4.88
C VAL A 236 -4.32 -1.49 5.33
N ALA A 237 -3.41 -0.90 6.13
CA ALA A 237 -2.25 -1.61 6.69
C ALA A 237 -2.57 -2.34 8.00
N GLY A 238 -3.79 -2.19 8.56
CA GLY A 238 -4.24 -2.84 9.77
C GLY A 238 -4.63 -1.88 10.89
N LEU A 239 -4.76 -2.44 12.10
CA LEU A 239 -5.10 -1.73 13.34
C LEU A 239 -3.88 -1.59 14.23
N GLY A 240 -3.61 -0.36 14.67
CA GLY A 240 -2.58 -0.07 15.67
C GLY A 240 -3.10 0.79 16.81
N THR A 241 -2.61 0.52 18.02
CA THR A 241 -2.88 1.35 19.20
C THR A 241 -1.66 2.18 19.57
N ILE A 242 -1.88 3.42 19.93
CA ILE A 242 -0.78 4.35 20.23
C ILE A 242 -1.15 5.25 21.42
N LYS A 243 -0.19 5.54 22.28
CA LYS A 243 -0.41 6.35 23.50
C LYS A 243 0.87 7.06 23.98
N GLY A 244 0.70 7.95 24.96
CA GLY A 244 1.79 8.58 25.70
C GLY A 244 2.83 9.27 24.84
N ALA A 245 4.10 9.21 25.22
CA ALA A 245 5.18 9.92 24.56
C ALA A 245 5.41 9.52 23.10
N ILE A 246 5.11 8.27 22.73
CA ILE A 246 5.17 7.82 21.35
C ILE A 246 4.09 8.53 20.52
N TYR A 247 2.87 8.61 21.03
CA TYR A 247 1.78 9.34 20.38
C TYR A 247 2.10 10.84 20.24
N ASP A 248 2.55 11.48 21.31
CA ASP A 248 2.87 12.91 21.31
C ASP A 248 3.96 13.23 20.28
N LYS A 249 4.99 12.41 20.23
CA LYS A 249 6.08 12.55 19.26
C LYS A 249 5.59 12.34 17.83
N TRP A 250 4.81 11.29 17.58
CA TRP A 250 4.27 11.00 16.28
C TRP A 250 3.34 12.11 15.76
N VAL A 251 2.50 12.67 16.62
CA VAL A 251 1.67 13.85 16.28
C VAL A 251 2.54 15.05 15.92
N SER A 252 3.62 15.31 16.66
CA SER A 252 4.55 16.39 16.35
C SER A 252 5.26 16.24 15.00
N MET A 253 5.32 15.00 14.47
CA MET A 253 5.90 14.67 13.16
C MET A 253 4.88 14.65 12.02
N GLY A 254 3.63 15.08 12.27
CA GLY A 254 2.57 15.14 11.27
C GLY A 254 1.58 13.98 11.28
N ALA A 255 1.66 13.13 12.30
CA ALA A 255 0.77 11.99 12.51
C ALA A 255 0.71 11.06 11.27
N GLU A 256 -0.49 10.61 10.87
CA GLU A 256 -0.69 9.73 9.70
C GLU A 256 -0.24 10.33 8.36
N LYS A 257 -0.13 11.66 8.30
CA LYS A 257 0.37 12.40 7.12
C LYS A 257 1.88 12.63 7.16
N GLY A 258 2.50 12.35 8.29
CA GLY A 258 3.95 12.45 8.45
C GLY A 258 4.70 11.27 7.83
N VAL A 259 6.02 11.33 7.90
CA VAL A 259 6.93 10.34 7.27
C VAL A 259 6.76 8.91 7.80
N LEU A 260 6.19 8.73 8.99
CA LEU A 260 5.95 7.41 9.56
C LEU A 260 4.63 6.80 9.10
N GLY A 261 3.66 7.62 8.66
CA GLY A 261 2.34 7.11 8.30
C GLY A 261 1.57 6.53 9.48
N TYR A 262 0.78 5.47 9.25
CA TYR A 262 -0.10 4.86 10.24
C TYR A 262 0.60 3.90 11.19
N PRO A 263 0.22 3.87 12.49
CA PRO A 263 0.64 2.80 13.40
C PRO A 263 0.01 1.48 12.97
N VAL A 264 0.81 0.41 12.92
CA VAL A 264 0.38 -0.93 12.48
C VAL A 264 0.53 -1.99 13.57
N THR A 265 1.04 -1.61 14.74
CA THR A 265 1.10 -2.46 15.93
C THR A 265 0.56 -1.74 17.14
N ASP A 266 0.26 -2.51 18.17
CA ASP A 266 0.13 -1.97 19.53
C ASP A 266 1.51 -1.53 20.05
N GLU A 267 1.55 -0.76 21.14
CA GLU A 267 2.79 -0.41 21.82
C GLU A 267 3.38 -1.66 22.49
N ILE A 268 4.60 -1.99 22.10
CA ILE A 268 5.34 -3.19 22.53
C ILE A 268 6.46 -2.79 23.49
N THR A 269 6.66 -3.56 24.55
CA THR A 269 7.84 -3.44 25.42
C THR A 269 9.06 -3.97 24.69
N THR A 270 10.17 -3.25 24.76
CA THR A 270 11.44 -3.75 24.19
C THR A 270 11.92 -5.00 24.93
N PRO A 271 12.64 -5.92 24.24
CA PRO A 271 13.13 -7.17 24.86
C PRO A 271 14.01 -7.02 26.10
N ASP A 272 14.63 -5.86 26.30
CA ASP A 272 15.39 -5.54 27.51
C ASP A 272 14.51 -5.05 28.68
N GLY A 273 13.18 -4.90 28.44
CA GLY A 273 12.21 -4.46 29.45
C GLY A 273 12.25 -2.98 29.79
N VAL A 274 13.10 -2.17 29.16
CA VAL A 274 13.33 -0.75 29.49
C VAL A 274 12.50 0.19 28.63
N GLY A 275 12.53 -0.01 27.33
CA GLY A 275 11.88 0.86 26.35
C GLY A 275 10.50 0.38 25.91
N ARG A 276 9.94 1.14 24.99
CA ARG A 276 8.69 0.83 24.28
C ARG A 276 8.86 1.20 22.82
N PHE A 277 8.10 0.55 21.94
CA PHE A 277 8.07 0.93 20.55
C PHE A 277 6.71 0.64 19.91
N ASN A 278 6.43 1.35 18.84
CA ASN A 278 5.38 1.04 17.85
C ASN A 278 6.02 0.92 16.47
N ARG A 279 5.43 0.05 15.64
CA ARG A 279 5.70 0.02 14.20
C ARG A 279 4.68 0.88 13.46
N PHE A 280 5.13 1.48 12.38
CA PHE A 280 4.36 2.32 11.49
C PHE A 280 4.58 1.87 10.05
N THR A 281 3.75 2.33 9.13
CA THR A 281 3.90 2.00 7.71
C THR A 281 5.22 2.50 7.11
N GLY A 282 5.81 3.59 7.65
CA GLY A 282 7.06 4.20 7.17
C GLY A 282 8.26 4.03 8.12
N GLY A 283 8.17 3.17 9.13
CA GLY A 283 9.28 2.96 10.07
C GLY A 283 8.85 2.54 11.46
N MET A 284 9.63 2.91 12.45
CA MET A 284 9.38 2.61 13.86
C MET A 284 9.56 3.86 14.73
N MET A 285 8.88 3.88 15.87
CA MET A 285 9.10 4.87 16.93
C MET A 285 9.50 4.12 18.19
N TYR A 286 10.67 4.43 18.74
CA TYR A 286 11.16 3.90 20.01
C TYR A 286 11.13 4.95 21.08
N TRP A 287 10.72 4.57 22.27
CA TRP A 287 10.77 5.39 23.46
C TRP A 287 11.70 4.77 24.49
N HIS A 288 12.52 5.62 25.12
CA HIS A 288 13.38 5.25 26.24
C HIS A 288 13.22 6.27 27.36
N PRO A 289 13.20 5.87 28.66
CA PRO A 289 12.93 6.79 29.77
C PRO A 289 13.94 7.96 29.89
N GLN A 290 15.18 7.78 29.43
CA GLN A 290 16.22 8.81 29.49
C GLN A 290 16.34 9.62 28.20
N HIS A 291 15.86 9.10 27.06
CA HIS A 291 16.09 9.73 25.75
C HIS A 291 14.80 10.25 25.13
N GLY A 292 13.63 9.83 25.60
CA GLY A 292 12.35 10.18 24.98
C GLY A 292 12.01 9.27 23.79
N ALA A 293 11.11 9.76 22.94
CA ALA A 293 10.64 9.04 21.76
C ALA A 293 11.34 9.54 20.51
N HIS A 294 11.91 8.62 19.72
CA HIS A 294 12.60 8.91 18.47
C HIS A 294 12.18 7.94 17.36
N SER A 295 12.01 8.50 16.16
CA SER A 295 11.73 7.70 14.96
C SER A 295 13.00 7.01 14.44
N VAL A 296 12.85 5.83 13.84
CA VAL A 296 13.89 5.16 13.07
C VAL A 296 13.28 4.71 11.75
N ARG A 297 13.86 5.11 10.61
CA ARG A 297 13.27 4.89 9.30
C ARG A 297 14.31 4.69 8.20
N GLY A 298 13.85 4.37 7.01
CA GLY A 298 14.69 4.16 5.83
C GLY A 298 15.71 3.04 6.05
N SER A 299 16.83 3.08 5.32
CA SER A 299 17.86 2.06 5.44
C SER A 299 18.61 2.08 6.79
N ILE A 300 18.47 3.16 7.60
CA ILE A 300 18.96 3.17 8.98
C ILE A 300 18.26 2.09 9.81
N LEU A 301 16.95 1.92 9.64
CA LEU A 301 16.18 0.90 10.35
C LEU A 301 16.71 -0.50 10.02
N ASN A 302 16.96 -0.80 8.75
CA ASN A 302 17.51 -2.09 8.32
C ASN A 302 18.92 -2.34 8.88
N LYS A 303 19.80 -1.33 8.76
CA LYS A 303 21.17 -1.41 9.32
C LYS A 303 21.15 -1.61 10.84
N TRP A 304 20.26 -0.93 11.55
CA TRP A 304 20.10 -1.09 13.00
C TRP A 304 19.49 -2.44 13.38
N ALA A 305 18.51 -2.91 12.61
CA ALA A 305 17.92 -4.23 12.77
C ALA A 305 18.96 -5.36 12.63
N SER A 306 19.83 -5.27 11.61
CA SER A 306 20.92 -6.24 11.39
C SER A 306 21.92 -6.30 12.55
N GLN A 307 22.01 -5.22 13.34
CA GLN A 307 22.85 -5.14 14.55
C GLN A 307 22.14 -5.68 15.80
N GLY A 308 20.85 -6.05 15.74
CA GLY A 308 20.05 -6.53 16.88
C GLY A 308 19.30 -5.43 17.63
N TYR A 309 18.94 -4.33 16.95
CA TYR A 309 18.17 -3.21 17.48
C TYR A 309 18.81 -2.58 18.75
N GLU A 310 18.01 -2.25 19.77
CA GLU A 310 18.47 -1.62 21.03
C GLU A 310 19.47 -2.48 21.81
N ARG A 311 19.45 -3.81 21.62
CA ARG A 311 20.41 -4.74 22.26
C ARG A 311 21.73 -4.83 21.50
N GLY A 312 21.76 -4.36 20.25
CA GLY A 312 22.93 -4.37 19.38
C GLY A 312 24.01 -3.36 19.77
N ALA A 313 25.03 -3.24 18.90
CA ALA A 313 26.19 -2.39 19.14
C ALA A 313 25.82 -0.91 19.32
N SER A 314 24.82 -0.41 18.63
CA SER A 314 24.43 1.01 18.63
C SER A 314 23.55 1.42 19.82
N GLY A 315 22.79 0.50 20.44
CA GLY A 315 21.83 0.81 21.50
C GLY A 315 20.60 1.55 20.99
N TYR A 316 19.90 2.29 21.85
CA TYR A 316 18.69 3.05 21.54
C TYR A 316 18.99 4.29 20.67
N PRO A 317 18.03 4.73 19.85
CA PRO A 317 18.11 6.04 19.21
C PRO A 317 18.01 7.13 20.28
N VAL A 318 18.81 8.20 20.15
CA VAL A 318 18.83 9.34 21.08
C VAL A 318 18.48 10.67 20.40
N GLU A 319 18.40 10.68 19.10
CA GLU A 319 17.92 11.79 18.26
C GLU A 319 17.11 11.22 17.09
N ASP A 320 16.27 12.04 16.46
CA ASP A 320 15.63 11.66 15.20
C ASP A 320 16.64 11.68 14.04
N PRO A 321 16.38 10.96 12.94
CA PRO A 321 17.19 11.07 11.73
C PRO A 321 17.27 12.50 11.24
N LYS A 322 18.48 12.97 10.93
CA LYS A 322 18.76 14.27 10.31
C LYS A 322 18.93 14.10 8.81
N ASP A 323 18.29 14.97 8.04
CA ASP A 323 18.46 15.04 6.59
C ASP A 323 19.84 15.67 6.28
N ASP A 324 20.71 14.89 5.65
CA ASP A 324 22.03 15.33 5.18
C ASP A 324 21.98 15.78 3.70
N GLY A 325 20.79 15.84 3.13
CA GLY A 325 20.51 16.22 1.74
C GLY A 325 20.36 15.02 0.80
N ALA A 326 19.59 15.21 -0.26
CA ALA A 326 19.39 14.25 -1.34
C ALA A 326 19.06 12.82 -0.87
N PHE A 327 18.13 12.69 0.08
CA PHE A 327 17.69 11.43 0.70
C PHE A 327 18.70 10.75 1.63
N LYS A 328 19.88 11.31 1.81
CA LYS A 328 20.85 10.82 2.79
C LYS A 328 20.47 11.29 4.18
N ILE A 329 20.48 10.38 5.15
CA ILE A 329 20.14 10.67 6.54
C ILE A 329 21.18 10.09 7.49
N THR A 330 21.40 10.77 8.62
CA THR A 330 22.22 10.27 9.73
C THR A 330 21.46 10.37 11.03
N GLN A 331 21.52 9.31 11.83
CA GLN A 331 20.87 9.25 13.14
C GLN A 331 21.85 8.89 14.24
N LYS A 332 21.72 9.57 15.38
CA LYS A 332 22.51 9.33 16.57
C LYS A 332 21.85 8.30 17.46
N PHE A 333 22.64 7.33 17.89
CA PHE A 333 22.29 6.30 18.85
C PHE A 333 23.15 6.45 20.12
N GLN A 334 22.86 5.70 21.16
CA GLN A 334 23.61 5.73 22.41
C GLN A 334 25.12 5.52 22.23
N ARG A 335 25.53 4.70 21.28
CA ARG A 335 26.92 4.27 21.07
C ARG A 335 27.43 4.54 19.65
N GLY A 336 27.00 5.65 19.05
CA GLY A 336 27.48 6.08 17.74
C GLY A 336 26.40 6.59 16.81
N ASN A 337 26.75 6.78 15.56
CA ASN A 337 25.82 7.23 14.52
C ASN A 337 25.65 6.12 13.48
N ILE A 338 24.46 6.04 12.91
CA ILE A 338 24.16 5.22 11.74
C ILE A 338 23.74 6.17 10.62
N SER A 339 24.39 6.06 9.46
CA SER A 339 24.00 6.76 8.24
C SER A 339 23.28 5.80 7.29
N GLY A 340 22.34 6.36 6.54
CA GLY A 340 21.53 5.61 5.59
C GLY A 340 20.78 6.53 4.64
N TYR A 341 19.70 6.03 4.07
CA TYR A 341 18.93 6.72 3.05
C TYR A 341 17.42 6.60 3.32
N GLU A 342 16.68 7.64 2.92
CA GLU A 342 15.22 7.64 2.88
C GLU A 342 14.70 7.28 1.49
N SER A 343 13.40 7.04 1.40
CA SER A 343 12.68 6.90 0.13
C SER A 343 13.05 8.04 -0.83
N PRO A 344 13.30 7.75 -2.10
CA PRO A 344 13.10 6.48 -2.79
C PRO A 344 14.37 5.59 -2.92
N VAL A 345 15.48 5.91 -2.24
CA VAL A 345 16.76 5.20 -2.45
C VAL A 345 16.72 3.73 -2.01
N PRO A 346 16.20 3.37 -0.83
CA PRO A 346 16.06 1.96 -0.44
C PRO A 346 15.15 1.18 -1.39
N GLU A 347 14.00 1.75 -1.78
CA GLU A 347 13.04 1.12 -2.69
C GLU A 347 13.61 0.98 -4.10
N LEU A 348 14.45 1.92 -4.53
CA LEU A 348 15.20 1.79 -5.78
C LEU A 348 16.17 0.61 -5.71
N ALA A 349 16.91 0.47 -4.61
CA ALA A 349 17.83 -0.65 -4.41
C ALA A 349 17.07 -1.99 -4.40
N GLU A 350 15.96 -2.09 -3.69
CA GLU A 350 15.08 -3.26 -3.68
C GLU A 350 14.56 -3.58 -5.09
N ALA A 351 14.07 -2.59 -5.82
CA ALA A 351 13.59 -2.74 -7.20
C ALA A 351 14.68 -3.25 -8.15
N LEU A 352 15.95 -2.97 -7.85
CA LEU A 352 17.12 -3.43 -8.60
C LEU A 352 17.67 -4.78 -8.10
N GLY A 353 17.07 -5.35 -7.05
CA GLY A 353 17.52 -6.61 -6.45
C GLY A 353 18.81 -6.50 -5.65
N LEU A 354 19.14 -5.29 -5.15
CA LEU A 354 20.32 -5.02 -4.35
C LEU A 354 20.03 -5.21 -2.87
N ASN A 355 21.03 -5.64 -2.13
CA ASN A 355 20.96 -5.73 -0.67
C ASN A 355 21.42 -4.44 0.01
N ASP A 356 21.19 -4.31 1.32
CA ASP A 356 21.48 -3.11 2.10
C ASP A 356 22.97 -2.67 2.05
N ASN A 357 23.92 -3.59 1.83
CA ASN A 357 25.34 -3.26 1.74
C ASN A 357 25.70 -2.65 0.36
N GLU A 358 24.85 -2.85 -0.64
CA GLU A 358 25.06 -2.34 -2.01
C GLU A 358 24.41 -0.97 -2.22
N ILE A 359 23.58 -0.50 -1.27
CA ILE A 359 22.92 0.81 -1.37
C ILE A 359 23.91 1.97 -1.37
N ASP A 360 24.97 1.90 -0.58
CA ASP A 360 26.01 2.95 -0.51
C ASP A 360 26.73 3.08 -1.85
N ASP A 361 27.02 1.96 -2.52
CA ASP A 361 27.64 1.95 -3.85
C ASP A 361 26.68 2.46 -4.91
N LEU A 362 25.41 2.04 -4.88
CA LEU A 362 24.37 2.54 -5.78
C LEU A 362 24.23 4.06 -5.68
N TYR A 363 24.09 4.57 -4.44
CA TYR A 363 23.95 5.99 -4.19
C TYR A 363 25.12 6.79 -4.73
N THR A 364 26.35 6.32 -4.47
CA THR A 364 27.59 6.97 -4.91
C THR A 364 27.64 7.01 -6.44
N GLN A 365 27.43 5.87 -7.10
CA GLN A 365 27.50 5.78 -8.56
C GLN A 365 26.46 6.68 -9.25
N LEU A 366 25.21 6.67 -8.75
CA LEU A 366 24.15 7.51 -9.31
C LEU A 366 24.39 8.99 -9.01
N SER A 367 24.86 9.33 -7.81
CA SER A 367 25.18 10.72 -7.46
C SER A 367 26.29 11.29 -8.34
N ASP A 368 27.34 10.52 -8.61
CA ASP A 368 28.44 10.92 -9.49
C ASP A 368 27.93 11.11 -10.94
N ASP A 369 27.06 10.21 -11.43
CA ASP A 369 26.44 10.32 -12.76
C ASP A 369 25.54 11.56 -12.84
N PHE A 370 24.72 11.81 -11.83
CA PHE A 370 23.84 12.98 -11.78
C PHE A 370 24.64 14.30 -11.70
N HIS A 371 25.69 14.37 -10.89
CA HIS A 371 26.57 15.53 -10.85
C HIS A 371 27.26 15.77 -12.19
N HIS A 372 27.80 14.72 -12.83
CA HIS A 372 28.43 14.83 -14.14
C HIS A 372 27.47 15.43 -15.19
N HIS A 373 26.18 15.11 -15.10
CA HIS A 373 25.15 15.57 -16.03
C HIS A 373 24.35 16.77 -15.54
N GLN A 374 24.73 17.39 -14.43
CA GLN A 374 24.07 18.57 -13.84
C GLN A 374 22.59 18.31 -13.49
N ILE A 375 22.24 17.08 -13.08
CA ILE A 375 20.91 16.71 -12.64
C ILE A 375 20.82 16.94 -11.12
N PRO A 376 19.76 17.62 -10.62
CA PRO A 376 19.52 17.71 -9.18
C PRO A 376 19.36 16.31 -8.58
N LEU A 377 20.10 15.99 -7.52
CA LEU A 377 20.13 14.63 -6.96
C LEU A 377 18.73 14.09 -6.60
N ARG A 378 17.87 14.95 -5.99
CA ARG A 378 16.51 14.52 -5.64
C ARG A 378 15.70 14.12 -6.88
N GLU A 379 15.72 14.93 -7.92
CA GLU A 379 15.05 14.65 -9.20
C GLU A 379 15.60 13.37 -9.85
N GLY A 380 16.94 13.21 -9.87
CA GLY A 380 17.59 12.04 -10.44
C GLY A 380 17.22 10.73 -9.74
N PHE A 381 17.21 10.70 -8.41
CA PHE A 381 16.82 9.50 -7.65
C PHE A 381 15.33 9.18 -7.78
N GLU A 382 14.45 10.19 -7.71
CA GLU A 382 13.01 10.01 -7.90
C GLU A 382 12.71 9.45 -9.29
N ASP A 383 13.34 9.99 -10.32
CA ASP A 383 13.16 9.55 -11.71
C ASP A 383 13.72 8.12 -11.93
N ALA A 384 14.89 7.80 -11.37
CA ALA A 384 15.47 6.46 -11.41
C ALA A 384 14.56 5.42 -10.72
N TYR A 385 13.99 5.76 -9.59
CA TYR A 385 13.05 4.87 -8.87
C TYR A 385 11.78 4.62 -9.66
N GLN A 386 11.14 5.67 -10.17
CA GLN A 386 9.93 5.50 -10.98
C GLN A 386 10.19 4.61 -12.19
N HIS A 387 11.34 4.76 -12.79
CA HIS A 387 11.75 3.96 -13.94
C HIS A 387 11.97 2.48 -13.61
N ALA A 388 12.63 2.21 -12.48
CA ALA A 388 12.83 0.84 -11.99
C ALA A 388 11.48 0.17 -11.66
N LYS A 389 10.59 0.88 -10.97
CA LYS A 389 9.24 0.40 -10.62
C LYS A 389 8.42 0.05 -11.86
N GLU A 390 8.37 0.94 -12.86
CA GLU A 390 7.65 0.71 -14.10
C GLU A 390 8.19 -0.48 -14.90
N SER A 391 9.50 -0.68 -14.86
CA SER A 391 10.16 -1.83 -15.49
C SER A 391 9.74 -3.15 -14.84
N LEU A 392 9.57 -3.18 -13.51
CA LEU A 392 9.09 -4.34 -12.77
C LEU A 392 7.61 -4.64 -13.07
N GLU A 393 6.76 -3.61 -13.05
CA GLU A 393 5.32 -3.74 -13.34
C GLU A 393 5.09 -4.26 -14.77
N PHE A 394 5.83 -3.77 -15.74
CA PHE A 394 5.77 -4.26 -17.12
C PHE A 394 6.17 -5.73 -17.22
N THR A 395 7.21 -6.14 -16.52
CA THR A 395 7.66 -7.54 -16.49
C THR A 395 6.59 -8.43 -15.85
N ALA A 396 6.00 -8.01 -14.74
CA ALA A 396 4.95 -8.74 -14.04
C ALA A 396 3.67 -8.90 -14.89
N SER A 397 3.26 -7.86 -15.63
CA SER A 397 2.04 -7.88 -16.44
C SER A 397 2.11 -8.83 -17.65
N ARG A 398 3.30 -9.08 -18.19
CA ARG A 398 3.51 -10.04 -19.29
C ARG A 398 3.66 -11.50 -18.84
N TYR A 399 3.99 -11.73 -17.56
CA TYR A 399 4.15 -13.05 -16.98
C TYR A 399 2.98 -13.50 -16.10
N SER A 400 1.82 -12.82 -16.12
CA SER A 400 0.60 -13.41 -15.57
C SER A 400 0.28 -14.69 -16.34
N PRO A 401 0.25 -15.87 -15.69
CA PRO A 401 0.03 -17.10 -16.40
C PRO A 401 -1.42 -17.13 -16.92
N VAL A 402 -1.59 -16.91 -18.21
CA VAL A 402 -2.71 -17.53 -18.95
C VAL A 402 -2.47 -19.03 -18.80
N GLN A 403 -3.38 -19.74 -18.14
CA GLN A 403 -3.28 -21.18 -17.96
C GLN A 403 -2.98 -21.84 -19.30
N PRO A 404 -1.86 -22.56 -19.45
CA PRO A 404 -1.61 -23.31 -20.66
C PRO A 404 -2.52 -24.55 -20.66
N GLN A 405 -3.32 -24.69 -21.69
CA GLN A 405 -3.76 -26.03 -22.07
C GLN A 405 -2.49 -26.85 -22.36
N MET A 406 -2.33 -27.91 -21.57
CA MET A 406 -1.22 -28.83 -21.73
C MET A 406 -1.15 -29.36 -23.16
N ASN A 407 -0.03 -29.12 -23.80
CA ASN A 407 0.56 -30.05 -24.74
C ASN A 407 2.07 -30.11 -24.46
N THR A 408 2.44 -31.27 -23.92
CA THR A 408 3.77 -31.68 -23.52
C THR A 408 4.77 -31.61 -24.66
N ARG A 409 5.81 -30.79 -24.50
CA ARG A 409 7.18 -31.09 -24.86
C ARG A 409 8.13 -30.26 -24.04
N ALA A 410 8.95 -30.96 -23.25
CA ALA A 410 10.02 -30.41 -22.48
C ALA A 410 10.98 -29.62 -23.40
N ALA A 411 11.19 -28.34 -23.10
CA ALA A 411 12.33 -27.59 -23.56
C ALA A 411 13.05 -27.05 -22.32
N ASP A 412 14.32 -27.35 -22.25
CA ASP A 412 15.26 -27.00 -21.21
C ASP A 412 15.19 -25.50 -20.86
N THR A 413 14.98 -25.24 -19.58
CA THR A 413 15.22 -23.93 -18.98
C THR A 413 16.72 -23.74 -18.74
N ALA A 414 17.43 -23.34 -19.77
CA ALA A 414 18.78 -22.81 -19.61
C ALA A 414 18.65 -21.33 -19.22
N SER A 415 19.11 -20.97 -18.03
CA SER A 415 19.35 -19.60 -17.61
C SER A 415 20.32 -18.94 -18.60
N VAL A 416 19.82 -17.96 -19.36
CA VAL A 416 20.69 -17.16 -20.25
C VAL A 416 21.49 -16.19 -19.40
N PRO A 417 22.84 -16.22 -19.47
CA PRO A 417 23.66 -15.19 -18.83
C PRO A 417 23.37 -13.81 -19.41
N ALA A 418 23.46 -12.76 -18.61
CA ALA A 418 23.22 -11.37 -18.98
C ALA A 418 24.24 -10.77 -20.00
N THR A 419 25.00 -11.61 -20.68
CA THR A 419 26.02 -11.24 -21.64
C THR A 419 25.73 -11.90 -22.98
N GLY A 420 25.02 -11.17 -23.85
CA GLY A 420 24.87 -11.49 -25.27
C GLY A 420 23.70 -12.41 -25.60
N CYS A 421 22.70 -11.86 -26.26
CA CYS A 421 21.67 -12.65 -26.91
C CYS A 421 22.14 -13.09 -28.29
N ASP A 422 21.72 -14.28 -28.70
CA ASP A 422 21.95 -14.80 -30.04
C ASP A 422 21.34 -13.84 -31.07
N ILE A 423 22.02 -13.64 -32.16
CA ILE A 423 21.61 -12.80 -33.28
C ILE A 423 20.28 -13.26 -33.89
N SER A 424 19.96 -14.54 -33.77
CA SER A 424 18.69 -15.13 -34.24
C SER A 424 17.47 -14.56 -33.53
N GLU A 425 17.63 -14.02 -32.31
CA GLU A 425 16.55 -13.41 -31.53
C GLU A 425 16.19 -11.99 -32.00
N PHE A 426 17.00 -11.38 -32.87
CA PHE A 426 16.74 -10.05 -33.42
C PHE A 426 15.80 -10.06 -34.65
N VAL A 427 15.30 -11.20 -35.02
CA VAL A 427 14.34 -11.36 -36.14
C VAL A 427 12.93 -11.44 -35.56
N PRO A 428 11.98 -10.60 -36.03
CA PRO A 428 10.59 -10.68 -35.59
C PRO A 428 10.01 -12.09 -35.78
N PRO A 429 9.28 -12.65 -34.80
CA PRO A 429 8.73 -13.99 -34.91
C PRO A 429 7.69 -14.09 -36.03
N GLY A 430 7.64 -15.23 -36.66
CA GLY A 430 6.69 -15.55 -37.74
C GLY A 430 6.99 -14.82 -39.08
N ASN A 431 5.95 -14.40 -39.77
CA ASN A 431 6.04 -13.67 -41.02
C ASN A 431 6.02 -12.13 -40.84
N ALA A 432 6.11 -11.65 -39.61
CA ALA A 432 6.15 -10.22 -39.31
C ALA A 432 7.42 -9.60 -39.91
N ARG A 433 7.27 -8.47 -40.59
CA ARG A 433 8.37 -7.73 -41.18
C ARG A 433 8.46 -6.36 -40.55
N THR A 434 9.68 -5.97 -40.17
CA THR A 434 9.96 -4.58 -39.81
C THR A 434 9.94 -3.72 -41.08
N ASN A 435 9.39 -2.52 -40.95
CA ASN A 435 9.45 -1.50 -41.97
C ASN A 435 10.53 -0.47 -41.64
N ARG A 436 11.01 0.26 -42.62
CA ARG A 436 11.87 1.42 -42.38
C ARG A 436 11.14 2.41 -41.47
N GLY A 437 11.81 2.81 -40.36
CA GLY A 437 11.25 3.68 -39.35
C GLY A 437 10.54 2.94 -38.20
N ASP A 438 10.27 1.64 -38.26
CA ASP A 438 9.87 0.91 -37.06
C ASP A 438 10.99 0.96 -36.01
N VAL A 439 10.65 0.81 -34.76
CA VAL A 439 11.59 0.87 -33.66
C VAL A 439 11.56 -0.43 -32.86
N PHE A 440 12.59 -0.70 -32.11
CA PHE A 440 12.55 -1.79 -31.14
C PHE A 440 12.89 -1.31 -29.75
N TYR A 441 12.38 -2.05 -28.77
CA TYR A 441 12.81 -2.00 -27.38
C TYR A 441 13.43 -3.34 -27.01
N SER A 442 14.53 -3.33 -26.30
CA SER A 442 15.11 -4.52 -25.69
C SER A 442 15.52 -4.26 -24.26
N LYS A 443 15.59 -5.32 -23.45
CA LYS A 443 16.18 -5.24 -22.11
C LYS A 443 17.68 -5.00 -22.27
N ALA A 444 18.19 -3.94 -21.65
CA ALA A 444 19.61 -3.65 -21.58
C ALA A 444 19.96 -3.19 -20.16
N VAL A 445 20.99 -3.78 -19.59
CA VAL A 445 21.43 -3.48 -18.23
C VAL A 445 22.66 -2.57 -18.29
N ARG A 446 22.56 -1.37 -17.72
CA ARG A 446 23.68 -0.45 -17.55
C ARG A 446 24.29 -0.64 -16.17
N ALA A 447 25.62 -0.57 -16.09
CA ALA A 447 26.38 -0.69 -14.85
C ALA A 447 26.06 -1.95 -14.01
N ARG A 448 25.58 -3.02 -14.64
CA ARG A 448 25.11 -4.27 -14.02
C ARG A 448 23.86 -4.17 -13.12
N ILE A 449 23.26 -2.98 -12.99
CA ILE A 449 22.28 -2.71 -11.95
C ILE A 449 20.94 -2.19 -12.50
N ILE A 450 20.96 -1.28 -13.48
CA ILE A 450 19.73 -0.63 -13.96
C ILE A 450 19.34 -1.16 -15.34
N ASN A 451 18.15 -1.75 -15.45
CA ASN A 451 17.58 -2.10 -16.74
C ASN A 451 16.97 -0.85 -17.37
N HIS A 452 17.78 -0.07 -18.08
CA HIS A 452 17.31 1.10 -18.82
C HIS A 452 16.49 0.73 -20.06
N GLY A 453 16.58 -0.52 -20.49
CA GLY A 453 16.18 -0.86 -21.84
C GLY A 453 17.11 -0.24 -22.89
N HIS A 454 16.86 -0.58 -24.12
CA HIS A 454 17.54 -0.04 -25.28
C HIS A 454 16.60 0.08 -26.46
N ASN A 455 16.76 1.14 -27.26
CA ASN A 455 15.97 1.38 -28.45
C ASN A 455 16.86 1.57 -29.67
N GLY A 456 16.34 1.17 -30.83
CA GLY A 456 16.91 1.49 -32.11
C GLY A 456 15.82 1.65 -33.16
N ILE A 457 16.15 2.29 -34.28
CA ILE A 457 15.26 2.52 -35.41
C ILE A 457 15.73 1.71 -36.63
N PHE A 458 14.81 1.04 -37.31
CA PHE A 458 15.09 0.24 -38.48
C PHE A 458 15.29 1.12 -39.71
N LEU A 459 16.36 0.85 -40.47
CA LEU A 459 16.69 1.54 -41.72
C LEU A 459 16.18 0.79 -42.96
N SER A 460 15.87 -0.48 -42.84
CA SER A 460 15.45 -1.32 -43.95
C SER A 460 14.24 -2.16 -43.56
N GLN A 461 13.51 -2.58 -44.58
CA GLN A 461 12.49 -3.61 -44.39
C GLN A 461 13.21 -4.92 -44.06
N GLY A 462 12.96 -5.40 -42.85
CA GLY A 462 13.50 -6.67 -42.36
C GLY A 462 12.78 -7.87 -42.97
N ASN A 463 13.52 -8.94 -43.18
CA ASN A 463 13.00 -10.26 -43.51
C ASN A 463 13.55 -11.26 -42.49
N ALA A 464 13.30 -12.55 -42.68
CA ALA A 464 13.77 -13.61 -41.79
C ALA A 464 15.32 -13.75 -41.75
N ASP A 465 16.07 -13.05 -42.57
CA ASP A 465 17.54 -13.08 -42.58
C ASP A 465 18.11 -11.86 -41.84
N PRO A 466 18.76 -12.02 -40.66
CA PRO A 466 19.35 -10.93 -39.91
C PRO A 466 20.38 -10.10 -40.69
N ARG A 467 21.01 -10.68 -41.72
CA ARG A 467 21.97 -9.99 -42.58
C ARG A 467 21.34 -8.84 -43.36
N ASN A 468 20.03 -8.83 -43.54
CA ASN A 468 19.30 -7.80 -44.25
C ASN A 468 18.65 -6.76 -43.33
N ILE A 469 18.86 -6.86 -42.03
CA ILE A 469 18.35 -5.93 -41.05
C ILE A 469 19.43 -4.91 -40.68
N TRP A 470 19.10 -3.64 -40.85
CA TRP A 470 19.93 -2.52 -40.49
C TRP A 470 19.20 -1.60 -39.52
N THR A 471 19.90 -1.14 -38.47
CA THR A 471 19.39 -0.20 -37.48
C THR A 471 20.35 0.96 -37.26
N VAL A 472 19.81 2.07 -36.71
CA VAL A 472 20.62 3.13 -36.10
C VAL A 472 20.32 3.20 -34.62
N GLU A 473 21.36 3.32 -33.82
CA GLU A 473 21.32 3.25 -32.38
C GLU A 473 22.41 4.09 -31.77
N ALA A 474 22.13 4.68 -30.59
CA ALA A 474 23.17 5.19 -29.72
C ALA A 474 23.57 4.07 -28.75
N VAL A 475 24.72 3.48 -28.94
CA VAL A 475 25.10 2.17 -28.35
C VAL A 475 25.64 2.31 -26.93
N GLY A 476 26.50 3.28 -26.68
CA GLY A 476 27.10 3.48 -25.36
C GLY A 476 28.21 4.53 -25.35
N ALA A 477 28.71 4.79 -24.14
CA ALA A 477 29.83 5.71 -23.95
C ALA A 477 31.09 5.19 -24.67
N GLY A 478 31.67 6.05 -25.50
CA GLY A 478 32.84 5.71 -26.34
C GLY A 478 32.47 5.19 -27.72
N GLU A 479 31.27 4.71 -27.97
CA GLU A 479 30.83 4.17 -29.25
C GLU A 479 29.88 5.13 -29.99
N GLY A 480 29.03 5.87 -29.25
CA GLY A 480 28.13 6.87 -29.83
C GLY A 480 27.01 6.30 -30.70
N VAL A 481 26.58 7.09 -31.69
CA VAL A 481 25.53 6.71 -32.62
C VAL A 481 26.14 5.91 -33.77
N GLN A 482 25.64 4.69 -33.96
CA GLN A 482 26.16 3.75 -34.95
C GLN A 482 25.06 3.22 -35.87
N ARG A 483 25.45 2.83 -37.08
CA ARG A 483 24.67 2.01 -37.99
C ARG A 483 25.11 0.55 -37.82
N LEU A 484 24.17 -0.31 -37.45
CA LEU A 484 24.46 -1.70 -37.09
C LEU A 484 23.67 -2.67 -38.00
N GLN A 485 24.31 -3.77 -38.34
CA GLN A 485 23.64 -4.86 -39.06
C GLN A 485 23.15 -5.91 -38.03
N GLY A 486 22.00 -6.53 -38.31
CA GLY A 486 21.39 -7.48 -37.36
C GLY A 486 22.33 -8.61 -36.90
N ARG A 487 23.18 -9.12 -37.81
CA ARG A 487 24.19 -10.16 -37.48
C ARG A 487 25.29 -9.71 -36.47
N ASP A 488 25.51 -8.39 -36.38
CA ASP A 488 26.57 -7.83 -35.55
C ASP A 488 26.02 -7.37 -34.19
N ARG A 489 24.74 -7.68 -33.92
CA ARG A 489 24.06 -7.28 -32.67
C ARG A 489 24.46 -8.19 -31.53
N VAL A 490 25.13 -7.62 -30.54
CA VAL A 490 25.50 -8.27 -29.29
C VAL A 490 24.85 -7.51 -28.15
N GLY A 491 24.19 -8.22 -27.20
CA GLY A 491 23.63 -7.60 -26.01
C GLY A 491 22.18 -7.07 -26.14
N VAL A 492 21.48 -7.38 -27.25
CA VAL A 492 20.05 -7.11 -27.41
C VAL A 492 19.26 -8.39 -27.09
N CYS A 493 18.50 -8.37 -25.98
CA CYS A 493 17.76 -9.53 -25.50
C CYS A 493 16.26 -9.32 -25.59
N GLN A 494 15.55 -10.33 -26.09
CA GLN A 494 14.09 -10.36 -26.14
C GLN A 494 13.48 -9.04 -26.68
N PRO A 495 13.81 -8.62 -27.91
CA PRO A 495 13.34 -7.36 -28.43
C PRO A 495 11.82 -7.36 -28.60
N THR A 496 11.19 -6.25 -28.25
CA THR A 496 9.80 -5.95 -28.62
C THR A 496 9.86 -5.02 -29.81
N TYR A 497 9.21 -5.40 -30.91
CA TYR A 497 9.14 -4.60 -32.11
C TYR A 497 7.95 -3.67 -32.07
N LEU A 498 8.15 -2.41 -32.47
CA LEU A 498 7.17 -1.35 -32.35
C LEU A 498 6.97 -0.65 -33.68
N SER A 499 5.75 -0.58 -34.15
CA SER A 499 5.36 0.30 -35.25
C SER A 499 4.88 1.64 -34.68
N VAL A 500 5.36 2.73 -35.23
CA VAL A 500 4.93 4.07 -34.82
C VAL A 500 3.65 4.45 -35.56
N ASN A 501 2.66 4.96 -34.85
CA ASN A 501 1.34 5.35 -35.37
C ASN A 501 1.42 6.63 -36.20
N THR A 502 1.98 6.52 -37.39
CA THR A 502 2.13 7.62 -38.36
C THR A 502 2.21 7.08 -39.80
N ASP A 503 2.23 7.98 -40.78
CA ASP A 503 2.40 7.61 -42.18
C ASP A 503 3.83 7.15 -42.51
N ASN A 504 3.97 6.42 -43.61
CA ASN A 504 5.25 5.87 -44.02
C ASN A 504 6.28 6.97 -44.39
N ALA A 505 5.83 8.12 -44.91
CA ALA A 505 6.74 9.21 -45.26
C ALA A 505 7.36 9.84 -43.97
N THR A 506 6.60 9.93 -42.88
CA THR A 506 7.11 10.37 -41.60
C THR A 506 8.09 9.35 -40.99
N ARG A 507 7.80 8.04 -41.13
CA ARG A 507 8.74 6.98 -40.72
C ARG A 507 10.05 7.03 -41.48
N ASP A 508 9.98 7.21 -42.83
CA ASP A 508 11.16 7.33 -43.66
C ASP A 508 12.01 8.56 -43.32
N ARG A 509 11.36 9.71 -43.07
CA ARG A 509 12.06 10.91 -42.58
C ARG A 509 12.74 10.70 -41.24
N ALA A 510 12.07 10.04 -40.30
CA ALA A 510 12.63 9.74 -38.98
C ALA A 510 13.85 8.83 -39.07
N ALA A 511 13.77 7.75 -39.86
CA ALA A 511 14.89 6.86 -40.11
C ALA A 511 16.07 7.57 -40.76
N SER A 512 15.80 8.40 -41.80
CA SER A 512 16.83 9.17 -42.49
C SER A 512 17.50 10.22 -41.58
N TRP A 513 16.71 10.87 -40.72
CA TRP A 513 17.25 11.82 -39.77
C TRP A 513 18.13 11.12 -38.71
N ALA A 514 17.69 10.00 -38.16
CA ALA A 514 18.51 9.20 -37.21
C ALA A 514 19.81 8.73 -37.90
N GLU A 515 19.75 8.26 -39.14
CA GLU A 515 20.91 7.84 -39.92
C GLU A 515 21.91 9.00 -40.11
N SER A 516 21.44 10.24 -40.29
CA SER A 516 22.29 11.43 -40.39
C SER A 516 23.09 11.75 -39.10
N LYS A 517 22.74 11.11 -37.98
CA LYS A 517 23.41 11.28 -36.68
C LYS A 517 24.50 10.24 -36.42
N VAL A 518 24.73 9.31 -37.33
CA VAL A 518 25.83 8.34 -37.21
C VAL A 518 27.18 9.06 -37.03
N GLY A 519 27.95 8.62 -36.04
CA GLY A 519 29.21 9.27 -35.66
C GLY A 519 29.10 10.32 -34.58
N LYS A 520 27.88 10.68 -34.12
CA LYS A 520 27.68 11.52 -32.95
C LYS A 520 27.97 10.74 -31.67
N GLY A 521 28.34 11.46 -30.57
CA GLY A 521 28.68 10.84 -29.29
C GLY A 521 27.48 10.26 -28.54
N TYR A 522 27.76 9.57 -27.44
CA TYR A 522 26.74 9.04 -26.53
C TYR A 522 26.45 10.01 -25.39
N ASN A 523 25.18 10.24 -25.10
CA ASN A 523 24.70 11.03 -23.98
C ASN A 523 24.23 10.10 -22.86
N SER A 524 24.90 10.16 -21.72
CA SER A 524 24.51 9.36 -20.54
C SER A 524 23.34 9.93 -19.77
N ASN A 525 22.96 11.19 -20.01
CA ASN A 525 21.84 11.84 -19.36
C ASN A 525 20.51 11.45 -20.02
N PHE A 526 19.66 10.73 -19.30
CA PHE A 526 18.30 10.39 -19.72
C PHE A 526 17.25 11.36 -19.18
N ALA A 527 17.52 12.04 -18.08
CA ALA A 527 16.54 12.81 -17.32
C ALA A 527 16.14 14.14 -17.95
N THR A 528 16.99 14.76 -18.78
CA THR A 528 16.72 16.08 -19.39
C THR A 528 16.73 16.07 -20.90
N THR A 529 16.47 14.94 -21.51
CA THR A 529 16.66 14.74 -22.96
C THR A 529 15.63 15.44 -23.84
N ARG A 530 14.47 15.85 -23.29
CA ARG A 530 13.45 16.64 -24.00
C ARG A 530 13.74 18.14 -24.02
N ILE A 531 14.72 18.61 -23.23
CA ILE A 531 15.03 20.03 -23.10
C ILE A 531 16.07 20.44 -24.14
N GLY A 532 15.81 21.52 -24.87
CA GLY A 532 16.75 22.12 -25.81
C GLY A 532 16.61 21.65 -27.28
N ASN A 533 17.68 21.81 -28.07
CA ASN A 533 17.67 21.52 -29.49
C ASN A 533 17.59 20.01 -29.77
N LEU A 534 16.80 19.60 -30.79
CA LEU A 534 16.75 18.23 -31.26
C LEU A 534 18.05 17.77 -31.92
N ASP A 535 18.73 18.69 -32.60
CA ASP A 535 20.03 18.40 -33.27
C ASP A 535 21.18 18.65 -32.28
N ARG A 536 21.84 17.60 -31.85
CA ARG A 536 22.88 17.60 -30.82
C ARG A 536 24.11 16.84 -31.30
N ASP A 537 25.19 17.00 -30.56
CA ASP A 537 26.41 16.23 -30.78
C ASP A 537 26.45 14.90 -30.02
N TYR A 538 25.50 14.69 -29.09
CA TYR A 538 25.43 13.49 -28.23
C TYR A 538 23.98 13.04 -28.07
N TYR A 539 23.72 11.74 -28.17
CA TYR A 539 22.40 11.13 -28.01
C TYR A 539 22.48 9.88 -27.14
N ASN A 540 21.49 9.64 -26.29
CA ASN A 540 21.23 8.28 -25.83
C ASN A 540 20.24 7.57 -26.78
N CYS A 541 20.01 6.27 -26.55
CA CYS A 541 19.23 5.45 -27.47
C CYS A 541 17.77 5.95 -27.62
N SER A 542 17.08 6.23 -26.54
CA SER A 542 15.70 6.72 -26.58
C SER A 542 15.59 8.17 -27.06
N GLN A 543 16.53 9.03 -26.67
CA GLN A 543 16.58 10.41 -27.15
C GLN A 543 16.75 10.49 -28.67
N LEU A 544 17.63 9.66 -29.24
CA LEU A 544 17.84 9.61 -30.68
C LEU A 544 16.54 9.30 -31.43
N ILE A 545 15.83 8.27 -30.98
CA ILE A 545 14.61 7.81 -31.61
C ILE A 545 13.47 8.81 -31.45
N TRP A 546 13.30 9.33 -30.22
CA TRP A 546 12.32 10.38 -29.92
C TRP A 546 12.57 11.64 -30.76
N ALA A 547 13.81 12.13 -30.82
CA ALA A 547 14.18 13.33 -31.57
C ALA A 547 13.98 13.12 -33.07
N ALA A 548 14.25 11.91 -33.59
CA ALA A 548 14.01 11.57 -34.99
C ALA A 548 12.53 11.73 -35.36
N TYR A 549 11.62 11.21 -34.56
CA TYR A 549 10.19 11.33 -34.82
C TYR A 549 9.66 12.74 -34.56
N LYS A 550 10.15 13.40 -33.52
CA LYS A 550 9.81 14.80 -33.23
C LYS A 550 10.19 15.72 -34.41
N HIS A 551 11.41 15.52 -34.96
CA HIS A 551 11.87 16.25 -36.13
C HIS A 551 11.04 15.91 -37.40
N ALA A 552 10.85 14.62 -37.68
CA ALA A 552 10.17 14.13 -38.86
C ALA A 552 8.70 14.57 -38.97
N SER A 553 8.06 14.83 -37.84
CA SER A 553 6.66 15.28 -37.75
C SER A 553 6.50 16.80 -37.61
N GLY A 554 7.58 17.59 -37.67
CA GLY A 554 7.54 19.03 -37.44
C GLY A 554 7.16 19.40 -35.99
N GLY A 555 7.45 18.53 -35.02
CA GLY A 555 7.15 18.71 -33.59
C GLY A 555 5.81 18.11 -33.14
N GLY A 556 4.98 17.62 -34.05
CA GLY A 556 3.62 17.16 -33.75
C GLY A 556 3.54 15.78 -33.09
N LEU A 557 4.52 14.88 -33.32
CA LEU A 557 4.49 13.52 -32.81
C LEU A 557 5.52 13.30 -31.71
N ASP A 558 5.05 12.91 -30.53
CA ASP A 558 5.88 12.55 -29.38
C ASP A 558 5.76 11.06 -29.06
N ILE A 559 6.74 10.26 -29.51
CA ILE A 559 6.74 8.81 -29.28
C ILE A 559 7.22 8.41 -27.86
N GLY A 560 7.61 9.35 -27.03
CA GLY A 560 7.91 9.16 -25.63
C GLY A 560 6.76 9.54 -24.70
N GLU A 561 5.60 9.94 -25.23
CA GLU A 561 4.42 10.32 -24.46
C GLU A 561 3.55 9.08 -24.18
N ARG A 562 3.37 8.73 -22.91
CA ARG A 562 2.60 7.55 -22.50
C ARG A 562 1.09 7.82 -22.47
N SER A 563 0.70 9.04 -22.10
CA SER A 563 -0.69 9.48 -22.05
C SER A 563 -0.75 11.01 -22.09
N PRO A 564 -1.73 11.61 -22.79
CA PRO A 564 -1.94 13.06 -22.77
C PRO A 564 -2.30 13.62 -21.40
N TYR A 565 -2.60 12.77 -20.41
CA TYR A 565 -2.95 13.13 -19.04
C TYR A 565 -1.79 12.96 -18.04
N GLN A 566 -0.63 12.47 -18.47
CA GLN A 566 0.54 12.36 -17.58
C GLN A 566 1.34 13.66 -17.57
N PRO A 567 1.93 14.03 -16.40
CA PRO A 567 2.77 15.21 -16.34
C PRO A 567 3.96 15.08 -17.31
N TYR A 568 4.30 16.19 -17.93
CA TYR A 568 5.44 16.29 -18.84
C TYR A 568 6.73 15.93 -18.09
N ARG A 569 7.47 14.94 -18.60
CA ARG A 569 8.79 14.58 -18.08
C ARG A 569 9.86 15.23 -18.93
N ALA A 570 10.91 15.75 -18.28
CA ALA A 570 12.05 16.35 -18.97
C ALA A 570 12.90 15.32 -19.73
N GLY A 571 12.85 14.05 -19.35
CA GLY A 571 13.56 12.93 -19.95
C GLY A 571 12.73 12.05 -20.88
N VAL A 572 13.40 11.28 -21.75
CA VAL A 572 12.83 10.19 -22.55
C VAL A 572 13.63 8.93 -22.27
N TYR A 573 12.97 7.92 -21.77
CA TYR A 573 13.57 6.61 -21.49
C TYR A 573 13.13 5.58 -22.55
N PRO A 574 13.90 4.50 -22.75
CA PRO A 574 13.50 3.44 -23.65
C PRO A 574 12.12 2.84 -23.38
N MET A 575 11.75 2.75 -22.10
CA MET A 575 10.44 2.28 -21.65
C MET A 575 9.31 3.26 -22.03
N ASP A 576 9.57 4.56 -22.09
CA ASP A 576 8.58 5.55 -22.53
C ASP A 576 8.16 5.29 -23.98
N ILE A 577 9.11 4.93 -24.84
CA ILE A 577 8.84 4.58 -26.24
C ILE A 577 8.04 3.27 -26.33
N LEU A 578 8.36 2.28 -25.49
CA LEU A 578 7.64 1.01 -25.43
C LEU A 578 6.18 1.20 -25.00
N LEU A 579 5.94 2.05 -24.01
CA LEU A 579 4.61 2.29 -23.40
C LEU A 579 3.86 3.48 -24.04
N SER A 580 4.43 4.11 -25.06
CA SER A 580 3.80 5.25 -25.73
C SER A 580 2.50 4.86 -26.41
N HIS A 581 1.47 5.71 -26.28
CA HIS A 581 0.23 5.57 -27.05
C HIS A 581 0.45 5.79 -28.57
N ASN A 582 1.57 6.39 -28.95
CA ASN A 582 1.98 6.62 -30.33
C ASN A 582 2.78 5.45 -30.92
N THR A 583 2.97 4.37 -30.17
CA THR A 583 3.62 3.14 -30.64
C THR A 583 2.72 1.93 -30.45
N ARG A 584 2.87 0.93 -31.30
CA ARG A 584 2.13 -0.32 -31.23
C ARG A 584 3.09 -1.50 -31.41
N ALA A 585 3.11 -2.38 -30.42
CA ALA A 585 3.87 -3.62 -30.54
C ALA A 585 3.26 -4.52 -31.60
N PHE A 586 4.14 -5.14 -32.39
CA PHE A 586 3.79 -6.24 -33.30
C PHE A 586 4.77 -7.38 -33.06
N ASN A 587 4.22 -8.59 -32.89
CA ASN A 587 4.99 -9.83 -32.69
C ASN A 587 4.57 -10.85 -33.73
#